data_2d635f9a9b6a30b0996a8788d24d42eb
#
_entry.id   2d635f9a9b6a30b0996a8788d24d42eb
#
_cell.length_a   1.000
_cell.length_b   1.000
_cell.length_c   1.000
_cell.angle_alpha   90.00
_cell.angle_beta   90.00
_cell.angle_gamma   90.00
#
_symmetry.space_group_name_H-M   'P 1'
#
loop_
_entity.id
_entity.type
_entity.pdbx_description
1 polymer ?
#
loop_
_entity_poly.entity_id
_entity_poly.type
_entity_poly.pdbx_seq_one_letter_code
_entity_poly.pdbx_strand_id
1 'polypeptide(L)'
;MSKSQTEGIFGRAVGNLYRGGPANVSWEQALEGLEAGDAERTPNHLPHSAAQLVAHVQFWQAHLLDTLAGKQPATPEHAADGWPAPDDWETLRATFLRDAATLRDHARDPELCAALNREGVPHAAILTSYAGHSVYHLGQVVAVRQALGLWPPPGGGDTW
;
A
#
# COMPACT_ATOMS: atom_id res chain seq x y z
N MET A 1 9.10 -12.03 26.81
CA MET A 1 7.81 -11.69 26.16
C MET A 1 7.10 -12.99 25.76
N SER A 2 5.79 -13.08 25.99
CA SER A 2 5.03 -14.25 25.52
C SER A 2 4.88 -14.20 24.00
N LYS A 3 4.63 -15.36 23.35
CA LYS A 3 4.36 -15.47 21.90
C LYS A 3 3.25 -14.50 21.48
N SER A 4 2.16 -14.43 22.24
CA SER A 4 1.04 -13.51 22.01
C SER A 4 1.41 -12.02 22.07
N GLN A 5 2.37 -11.63 22.92
CA GLN A 5 2.83 -10.22 22.98
C GLN A 5 3.67 -9.86 21.74
N THR A 6 4.50 -10.77 21.25
CA THR A 6 5.31 -10.56 20.05
C THR A 6 4.42 -10.46 18.81
N GLU A 7 3.40 -11.31 18.69
CA GLU A 7 2.41 -11.31 17.61
C GLU A 7 1.62 -9.99 17.58
N GLY A 8 1.18 -9.51 18.75
CA GLY A 8 0.51 -8.21 18.84
C GLY A 8 1.39 -7.01 18.47
N ILE A 9 2.71 -7.09 18.69
CA ILE A 9 3.66 -6.05 18.28
C ILE A 9 3.82 -6.05 16.75
N PHE A 10 3.97 -7.22 16.14
CA PHE A 10 4.07 -7.34 14.69
C PHE A 10 2.85 -6.76 13.97
N GLY A 11 1.65 -7.18 14.35
CA GLY A 11 0.41 -6.69 13.75
C GLY A 11 0.22 -5.19 13.89
N ARG A 12 0.65 -4.60 15.03
CA ARG A 12 0.66 -3.14 15.21
C ARG A 12 1.70 -2.45 14.32
N ALA A 13 2.91 -3.01 14.22
CA ALA A 13 3.98 -2.43 13.41
C ALA A 13 3.60 -2.39 11.93
N VAL A 14 3.15 -3.49 11.36
CA VAL A 14 2.69 -3.57 9.98
C VAL A 14 1.44 -2.71 9.78
N GLY A 15 0.48 -2.76 10.71
CA GLY A 15 -0.72 -1.93 10.67
C GLY A 15 -0.42 -0.43 10.62
N ASN A 16 0.60 0.04 11.33
CA ASN A 16 1.03 1.45 11.32
C ASN A 16 1.62 1.86 9.96
N LEU A 17 2.29 0.96 9.25
CA LEU A 17 2.80 1.25 7.90
C LEU A 17 1.66 1.57 6.92
N TYR A 18 0.51 0.90 7.06
CA TYR A 18 -0.66 1.15 6.21
C TYR A 18 -1.55 2.31 6.70
N ARG A 19 -1.75 2.41 8.02
CA ARG A 19 -2.67 3.38 8.63
C ARG A 19 -2.05 4.77 8.81
N GLY A 20 -0.74 4.88 8.68
CA GLY A 20 0.00 6.00 9.19
C GLY A 20 0.33 5.86 10.67
N GLY A 21 1.33 6.60 11.10
CA GLY A 21 1.85 6.59 12.45
C GLY A 21 2.77 7.78 12.67
N PRO A 22 3.64 7.75 13.67
CA PRO A 22 4.52 8.89 13.94
C PRO A 22 5.54 9.16 12.82
N ALA A 23 5.72 8.25 11.87
CA ALA A 23 6.74 8.37 10.83
C ALA A 23 6.20 8.61 9.41
N ASN A 24 4.92 8.41 9.18
CA ASN A 24 4.29 8.57 7.86
C ASN A 24 2.80 8.86 7.98
N VAL A 25 2.25 9.57 7.02
CA VAL A 25 0.79 9.72 6.85
C VAL A 25 0.14 8.39 6.46
N SER A 26 -1.18 8.28 6.60
CA SER A 26 -1.92 7.14 6.06
C SER A 26 -2.15 7.28 4.55
N TRP A 27 -2.49 6.17 3.91
CA TRP A 27 -2.96 6.20 2.53
C TRP A 27 -4.27 6.98 2.39
N GLU A 28 -5.17 6.84 3.36
CA GLU A 28 -6.43 7.60 3.40
C GLU A 28 -6.15 9.11 3.37
N GLN A 29 -5.22 9.60 4.20
CA GLN A 29 -4.81 11.01 4.21
C GLN A 29 -4.10 11.41 2.90
N ALA A 30 -3.20 10.58 2.40
CA ALA A 30 -2.47 10.86 1.16
C ALA A 30 -3.37 10.96 -0.07
N LEU A 31 -4.53 10.29 -0.05
CA LEU A 31 -5.51 10.29 -1.15
C LEU A 31 -6.72 11.20 -0.87
N GLU A 32 -6.81 11.81 0.30
CA GLU A 32 -7.92 12.70 0.66
C GLU A 32 -8.00 13.91 -0.27
N GLY A 33 -9.20 14.17 -0.79
CA GLY A 33 -9.46 15.33 -1.64
C GLY A 33 -8.72 15.32 -2.98
N LEU A 34 -8.14 14.18 -3.38
CA LEU A 34 -7.48 14.07 -4.68
C LEU A 34 -8.52 13.65 -5.74
N GLU A 35 -8.87 14.59 -6.59
CA GLU A 35 -9.83 14.39 -7.70
C GLU A 35 -9.17 13.70 -8.90
N ALA A 36 -9.96 13.06 -9.75
CA ALA A 36 -9.49 12.29 -10.90
C ALA A 36 -8.50 13.06 -11.80
N GLY A 37 -8.87 14.28 -12.18
CA GLY A 37 -8.03 15.09 -13.06
C GLY A 37 -6.67 15.43 -12.45
N ASP A 38 -6.58 15.59 -11.14
CA ASP A 38 -5.33 15.85 -10.43
C ASP A 38 -4.54 14.57 -10.17
N ALA A 39 -5.22 13.45 -9.91
CA ALA A 39 -4.60 12.15 -9.71
C ALA A 39 -3.86 11.66 -10.97
N GLU A 40 -4.35 11.99 -12.14
CA GLU A 40 -3.79 11.63 -13.44
C GLU A 40 -2.65 12.57 -13.91
N ARG A 41 -2.50 13.73 -13.28
CA ARG A 41 -1.44 14.69 -13.66
C ARG A 41 -0.06 14.19 -13.24
N THR A 42 0.85 14.18 -14.19
CA THR A 42 2.28 13.90 -13.93
C THR A 42 3.03 15.22 -13.80
N PRO A 43 3.69 15.49 -12.65
CA PRO A 43 4.52 16.69 -12.50
C PRO A 43 5.73 16.67 -13.42
N ASN A 44 6.21 17.86 -13.86
CA ASN A 44 7.27 18.00 -14.87
C ASN A 44 8.60 17.27 -14.56
N HIS A 45 8.90 16.95 -13.34
CA HIS A 45 10.18 16.33 -12.95
C HIS A 45 10.02 14.98 -12.24
N LEU A 46 8.80 14.42 -12.24
CA LEU A 46 8.53 13.12 -11.66
C LEU A 46 8.04 12.15 -12.75
N PRO A 47 8.39 10.87 -12.67
CA PRO A 47 8.10 9.92 -13.75
C PRO A 47 6.65 9.43 -13.76
N HIS A 48 5.91 9.60 -12.67
CA HIS A 48 4.58 9.02 -12.50
C HIS A 48 3.60 10.00 -11.90
N SER A 49 2.33 9.85 -12.27
CA SER A 49 1.19 10.47 -11.59
C SER A 49 0.81 9.71 -10.31
N ALA A 50 -0.01 10.33 -9.46
CA ALA A 50 -0.55 9.64 -8.29
C ALA A 50 -1.39 8.41 -8.67
N ALA A 51 -2.21 8.51 -9.72
CA ALA A 51 -3.02 7.39 -10.21
C ALA A 51 -2.15 6.21 -10.67
N GLN A 52 -1.04 6.46 -11.38
CA GLN A 52 -0.11 5.41 -11.79
C GLN A 52 0.56 4.73 -10.59
N LEU A 53 0.97 5.49 -9.58
CA LEU A 53 1.56 4.96 -8.36
C LEU A 53 0.56 4.09 -7.58
N VAL A 54 -0.68 4.56 -7.43
CA VAL A 54 -1.74 3.80 -6.76
C VAL A 54 -2.08 2.52 -7.54
N ALA A 55 -2.17 2.58 -8.88
CA ALA A 55 -2.42 1.40 -9.72
C ALA A 55 -1.30 0.36 -9.58
N HIS A 56 -0.04 0.80 -9.54
CA HIS A 56 1.10 -0.08 -9.32
C HIS A 56 1.04 -0.78 -7.94
N VAL A 57 0.80 -0.02 -6.87
CA VAL A 57 0.70 -0.62 -5.54
C VAL A 57 -0.53 -1.53 -5.43
N GLN A 58 -1.67 -1.15 -6.06
CA GLN A 58 -2.87 -1.99 -6.10
C GLN A 58 -2.63 -3.32 -6.81
N PHE A 59 -1.90 -3.32 -7.92
CA PHE A 59 -1.50 -4.55 -8.61
C PHE A 59 -0.79 -5.52 -7.64
N TRP A 60 0.16 -5.01 -6.88
CA TRP A 60 0.91 -5.83 -5.92
C TRP A 60 0.09 -6.20 -4.67
N GLN A 61 -0.84 -5.34 -4.23
CA GLN A 61 -1.79 -5.70 -3.16
C GLN A 61 -2.67 -6.90 -3.57
N ALA A 62 -3.22 -6.86 -4.78
CA ALA A 62 -4.02 -7.96 -5.32
C ALA A 62 -3.20 -9.26 -5.43
N HIS A 63 -1.97 -9.17 -5.95
CA HIS A 63 -1.04 -10.29 -6.02
C HIS A 63 -0.75 -10.89 -4.62
N LEU A 64 -0.53 -10.03 -3.63
CA LEU A 64 -0.30 -10.48 -2.25
C LEU A 64 -1.55 -11.15 -1.67
N LEU A 65 -2.73 -10.55 -1.81
CA LEU A 65 -3.98 -11.13 -1.31
C LEU A 65 -4.24 -12.51 -1.92
N ASP A 66 -3.99 -12.68 -3.21
CA ASP A 66 -4.10 -13.98 -3.88
C ASP A 66 -3.07 -14.98 -3.33
N THR A 67 -1.84 -14.55 -3.08
CA THR A 67 -0.79 -15.39 -2.46
C THR A 67 -1.19 -15.84 -1.05
N LEU A 68 -1.70 -14.93 -0.23
CA LEU A 68 -2.17 -15.23 1.14
C LEU A 68 -3.41 -16.15 1.14
N ALA A 69 -4.22 -16.09 0.10
CA ALA A 69 -5.35 -17.00 -0.12
C ALA A 69 -4.94 -18.38 -0.67
N GLY A 70 -3.63 -18.64 -0.82
CA GLY A 70 -3.09 -19.90 -1.34
C GLY A 70 -3.16 -20.05 -2.86
N LYS A 71 -3.51 -18.99 -3.59
CA LYS A 71 -3.43 -18.97 -5.04
C LYS A 71 -1.97 -18.81 -5.50
N GLN A 72 -1.75 -18.97 -6.80
CA GLN A 72 -0.45 -18.73 -7.44
C GLN A 72 -0.59 -17.68 -8.53
N PRO A 73 -0.70 -16.39 -8.15
CA PRO A 73 -0.72 -15.35 -9.16
C PRO A 73 0.60 -15.34 -9.91
N ALA A 74 0.53 -15.12 -11.24
CA ALA A 74 1.72 -15.01 -12.05
C ALA A 74 2.53 -13.78 -11.62
N THR A 75 3.81 -13.99 -11.34
CA THR A 75 4.72 -12.86 -11.12
C THR A 75 5.13 -12.29 -12.47
N PRO A 76 5.09 -10.97 -12.66
CA PRO A 76 5.55 -10.34 -13.88
C PRO A 76 6.98 -10.73 -14.23
N GLU A 77 7.23 -11.04 -15.49
CA GLU A 77 8.58 -11.35 -15.99
C GLU A 77 9.45 -10.08 -16.05
N HIS A 78 8.83 -8.95 -16.38
CA HIS A 78 9.50 -7.66 -16.47
C HIS A 78 8.90 -6.66 -15.47
N ALA A 79 9.72 -5.78 -14.93
CA ALA A 79 9.29 -4.76 -13.97
C ALA A 79 8.17 -3.85 -14.52
N ALA A 80 8.17 -3.58 -15.82
CA ALA A 80 7.15 -2.79 -16.50
C ALA A 80 5.75 -3.42 -16.41
N ASP A 81 5.65 -4.74 -16.38
CA ASP A 81 4.36 -5.46 -16.34
C ASP A 81 3.65 -5.30 -14.99
N GLY A 82 4.37 -4.87 -13.95
CA GLY A 82 3.82 -4.51 -12.65
C GLY A 82 3.28 -3.08 -12.58
N TRP A 83 3.23 -2.36 -13.72
CA TRP A 83 2.72 -1.01 -13.84
C TRP A 83 1.51 -0.95 -14.78
N PRO A 84 0.35 -1.47 -14.40
CA PRO A 84 -0.84 -1.42 -15.23
C PRO A 84 -1.29 0.03 -15.44
N ALA A 85 -1.98 0.27 -16.56
CA ALA A 85 -2.68 1.53 -16.75
C ALA A 85 -3.71 1.71 -15.61
N PRO A 86 -3.83 2.92 -15.03
CA PRO A 86 -4.87 3.18 -14.04
C PRO A 86 -6.27 2.94 -14.62
N ASP A 87 -7.13 2.33 -13.83
CA ASP A 87 -8.56 2.32 -14.06
C ASP A 87 -9.18 3.69 -13.73
N ASP A 88 -10.52 3.80 -13.84
CA ASP A 88 -11.26 4.92 -13.29
C ASP A 88 -10.80 5.22 -11.85
N TRP A 89 -10.45 6.48 -11.59
CA TRP A 89 -9.81 6.89 -10.35
C TRP A 89 -10.60 6.52 -9.09
N GLU A 90 -11.92 6.75 -9.10
CA GLU A 90 -12.74 6.47 -7.91
C GLU A 90 -12.82 4.96 -7.63
N THR A 91 -12.93 4.15 -8.68
CA THR A 91 -12.91 2.69 -8.59
C THR A 91 -11.56 2.19 -8.11
N LEU A 92 -10.47 2.69 -8.66
CA LEU A 92 -9.10 2.36 -8.26
C LEU A 92 -8.86 2.71 -6.80
N ARG A 93 -9.18 3.93 -6.39
CA ARG A 93 -9.01 4.42 -5.02
C ARG A 93 -9.81 3.58 -4.01
N ALA A 94 -11.08 3.30 -4.32
CA ALA A 94 -11.94 2.50 -3.44
C ALA A 94 -11.41 1.07 -3.29
N THR A 95 -11.00 0.43 -4.39
CA THR A 95 -10.42 -0.91 -4.40
C THR A 95 -9.12 -0.95 -3.59
N PHE A 96 -8.24 0.00 -3.84
CA PHE A 96 -6.96 0.13 -3.15
C PHE A 96 -7.14 0.24 -1.62
N LEU A 97 -8.00 1.13 -1.15
CA LEU A 97 -8.20 1.34 0.29
C LEU A 97 -8.88 0.13 0.97
N ARG A 98 -9.81 -0.55 0.28
CA ARG A 98 -10.41 -1.80 0.74
C ARG A 98 -9.35 -2.89 0.91
N ASP A 99 -8.50 -3.08 -0.08
CA ASP A 99 -7.48 -4.13 -0.08
C ASP A 99 -6.38 -3.83 0.95
N ALA A 100 -5.98 -2.57 1.12
CA ALA A 100 -5.09 -2.14 2.19
C ALA A 100 -5.68 -2.42 3.59
N ALA A 101 -6.99 -2.22 3.78
CA ALA A 101 -7.66 -2.57 5.02
C ALA A 101 -7.62 -4.09 5.28
N THR A 102 -7.85 -4.90 4.24
CA THR A 102 -7.78 -6.36 4.32
C THR A 102 -6.37 -6.83 4.72
N LEU A 103 -5.32 -6.27 4.14
CA LEU A 103 -3.93 -6.60 4.50
C LEU A 103 -3.59 -6.21 5.95
N ARG A 104 -4.11 -5.08 6.44
CA ARG A 104 -3.98 -4.71 7.86
C ARG A 104 -4.61 -5.73 8.80
N ASP A 105 -5.78 -6.23 8.44
CA ASP A 105 -6.48 -7.23 9.24
C ASP A 105 -5.76 -8.59 9.20
N HIS A 106 -5.24 -9.01 8.05
CA HIS A 106 -4.36 -10.18 7.94
C HIS A 106 -3.13 -10.07 8.85
N ALA A 107 -2.48 -8.92 8.91
CA ALA A 107 -1.30 -8.72 9.75
C ALA A 107 -1.60 -8.81 11.26
N ARG A 108 -2.85 -8.72 11.68
CA ARG A 108 -3.30 -8.86 13.08
C ARG A 108 -3.64 -10.29 13.46
N ASP A 109 -3.76 -11.18 12.48
CA ASP A 109 -4.05 -12.59 12.69
C ASP A 109 -2.74 -13.38 12.85
N PRO A 110 -2.43 -13.89 14.07
CA PRO A 110 -1.19 -14.61 14.32
C PRO A 110 -1.11 -15.93 13.56
N GLU A 111 -2.23 -16.60 13.31
CA GLU A 111 -2.27 -17.88 12.60
C GLU A 111 -1.96 -17.65 11.11
N LEU A 112 -2.59 -16.63 10.51
CA LEU A 112 -2.28 -16.24 9.15
C LEU A 112 -0.82 -15.79 9.01
N CYS A 113 -0.31 -14.99 9.93
CA CYS A 113 1.08 -14.54 9.91
C CYS A 113 2.09 -15.68 10.02
N ALA A 114 1.76 -16.74 10.77
CA ALA A 114 2.62 -17.93 10.95
C ALA A 114 2.50 -18.92 9.80
N ALA A 115 1.43 -18.85 9.00
CA ALA A 115 1.24 -19.74 7.86
C ALA A 115 2.38 -19.55 6.85
N LEU A 116 2.70 -20.64 6.14
CA LEU A 116 3.74 -20.63 5.12
C LEU A 116 3.11 -20.60 3.73
N ASN A 117 3.71 -19.84 2.83
CA ASN A 117 3.39 -19.99 1.42
C ASN A 117 3.98 -21.31 0.86
N ARG A 118 3.78 -21.59 -0.41
CA ARG A 118 4.26 -22.83 -1.05
C ARG A 118 5.79 -22.98 -1.07
N GLU A 119 6.50 -21.86 -0.97
CA GLU A 119 7.96 -21.80 -0.94
C GLU A 119 8.50 -21.92 0.48
N GLY A 120 7.64 -22.10 1.47
CA GLY A 120 8.01 -22.20 2.88
C GLY A 120 8.32 -20.86 3.55
N VAL A 121 7.92 -19.74 2.92
CA VAL A 121 8.12 -18.40 3.48
C VAL A 121 6.92 -18.03 4.37
N PRO A 122 7.14 -17.59 5.63
CA PRO A 122 6.06 -17.12 6.49
C PRO A 122 5.33 -15.92 5.89
N HIS A 123 3.99 -15.91 5.98
CA HIS A 123 3.18 -14.78 5.52
C HIS A 123 3.58 -13.47 6.20
N ALA A 124 4.04 -13.50 7.45
CA ALA A 124 4.56 -12.32 8.14
C ALA A 124 5.72 -11.65 7.38
N ALA A 125 6.65 -12.43 6.81
CA ALA A 125 7.78 -11.89 6.05
C ALA A 125 7.30 -11.25 4.74
N ILE A 126 6.35 -11.89 4.05
CA ILE A 126 5.78 -11.38 2.82
C ILE A 126 5.02 -10.08 3.08
N LEU A 127 4.14 -10.06 4.10
CA LEU A 127 3.41 -8.85 4.52
C LEU A 127 4.35 -7.69 4.87
N THR A 128 5.47 -7.95 5.54
CA THR A 128 6.45 -6.92 5.87
C THR A 128 7.08 -6.31 4.61
N SER A 129 7.47 -7.16 3.66
CA SER A 129 8.07 -6.72 2.40
C SER A 129 7.12 -5.82 1.60
N TYR A 130 5.85 -6.25 1.47
CA TYR A 130 4.84 -5.48 0.75
C TYR A 130 4.44 -4.19 1.48
N ALA A 131 4.40 -4.20 2.82
CA ALA A 131 4.18 -2.97 3.59
C ALA A 131 5.28 -1.94 3.35
N GLY A 132 6.54 -2.38 3.33
CA GLY A 132 7.67 -1.52 2.99
C GLY A 132 7.57 -0.93 1.57
N HIS A 133 7.24 -1.77 0.58
CA HIS A 133 6.99 -1.33 -0.79
C HIS A 133 5.83 -0.31 -0.88
N SER A 134 4.74 -0.57 -0.16
CA SER A 134 3.59 0.34 -0.09
C SER A 134 3.98 1.71 0.47
N VAL A 135 4.72 1.77 1.58
CA VAL A 135 5.18 3.04 2.19
C VAL A 135 6.16 3.79 1.28
N TYR A 136 7.02 3.07 0.56
CA TYR A 136 7.91 3.69 -0.43
C TYR A 136 7.12 4.48 -1.48
N HIS A 137 6.06 3.90 -2.03
CA HIS A 137 5.21 4.57 -3.02
C HIS A 137 4.27 5.61 -2.40
N LEU A 138 3.86 5.44 -1.14
CA LEU A 138 3.13 6.47 -0.39
C LEU A 138 3.93 7.79 -0.35
N GLY A 139 5.23 7.71 -0.05
CA GLY A 139 6.10 8.88 -0.08
C GLY A 139 6.18 9.54 -1.46
N GLN A 140 6.15 8.75 -2.53
CA GLN A 140 6.11 9.28 -3.89
C GLN A 140 4.76 9.97 -4.22
N VAL A 141 3.62 9.43 -3.76
CA VAL A 141 2.32 10.09 -3.91
C VAL A 141 2.30 11.44 -3.21
N VAL A 142 2.84 11.53 -1.99
CA VAL A 142 2.99 12.79 -1.27
C VAL A 142 3.86 13.78 -2.06
N ALA A 143 4.99 13.32 -2.59
CA ALA A 143 5.88 14.16 -3.42
C ALA A 143 5.20 14.66 -4.70
N VAL A 144 4.42 13.81 -5.38
CA VAL A 144 3.60 14.20 -6.54
C VAL A 144 2.63 15.32 -6.15
N ARG A 145 1.89 15.14 -5.05
CA ARG A 145 0.94 16.16 -4.58
C ARG A 145 1.63 17.49 -4.21
N GLN A 146 2.78 17.40 -3.54
CA GLN A 146 3.59 18.60 -3.24
C GLN A 146 4.02 19.33 -4.52
N ALA A 147 4.51 18.60 -5.51
CA ALA A 147 4.94 19.17 -6.79
C ALA A 147 3.78 19.80 -7.60
N LEU A 148 2.56 19.33 -7.38
CA LEU A 148 1.33 19.88 -8.00
C LEU A 148 0.68 21.02 -7.17
N GLY A 149 1.20 21.33 -5.97
CA GLY A 149 0.60 22.30 -5.07
C GLY A 149 -0.69 21.82 -4.39
N LEU A 150 -0.85 20.50 -4.25
CA LEU A 150 -2.03 19.82 -3.70
C LEU A 150 -1.77 19.22 -2.30
N TRP A 151 -0.74 19.65 -1.64
CA TRP A 151 -0.36 19.23 -0.29
C TRP A 151 -0.27 20.44 0.64
N PRO A 152 -0.74 20.38 1.89
CA PRO A 152 -1.36 19.22 2.54
C PRO A 152 -2.81 18.96 2.05
N PRO A 153 -3.37 17.75 2.33
CA PRO A 153 -4.78 17.46 2.08
C PRO A 153 -5.69 18.28 3.02
N PRO A 154 -7.02 18.34 2.76
CA PRO A 154 -7.95 19.13 3.58
C PRO A 154 -7.92 18.79 5.06
N GLY A 155 -7.72 17.54 5.45
CA GLY A 155 -7.61 17.08 6.83
C GLY A 155 -6.26 17.32 7.49
N GLY A 156 -5.30 17.96 6.79
CA GLY A 156 -3.92 18.13 7.24
C GLY A 156 -3.03 16.95 6.86
N GLY A 157 -1.73 17.17 6.79
CA GLY A 157 -0.75 16.17 6.34
C GLY A 157 0.56 16.24 7.12
N ASP A 158 0.51 16.80 8.33
CA ASP A 158 1.67 16.87 9.20
C ASP A 158 2.00 15.48 9.73
N THR A 159 3.26 15.11 9.59
CA THR A 159 3.78 13.81 10.06
C THR A 159 4.49 13.93 11.40
N TRP A 160 4.61 15.13 11.93
CA TRP A 160 5.17 15.50 13.23
C TRP A 160 4.46 16.70 13.81
#